data_63eb09c689f5425d02b4e5143e3bb82d
#
_entry.id   63eb09c689f5425d02b4e5143e3bb82d
#
_cell.length_a   1.000
_cell.length_b   1.000
_cell.length_c   1.000
_cell.angle_alpha   90.00
_cell.angle_beta   90.00
_cell.angle_gamma   90.00
#
_symmetry.space_group_name_H-M   'P 1'
#
loop_
_entity.id
_entity.type
_entity.pdbx_description
1 polymer ?
#
loop_
_entity_poly.entity_id
_entity_poly.type
_entity_poly.pdbx_seq_one_letter_code
_entity_poly.pdbx_strand_id
1 'polypeptide(L)'
;MDRRPSLPLRIVGGVIGVLLLLPTLVVVPMSFSDSAFLAFPPEDFGTRWYGEFFSDDMWMSALGESLKIATMTTVLSILLGVPTAMAVIRGRFRGKSAVQALVLSPMIMPLVVLAVGLFFVFSDWRMLGSVGGLVLAHTVVAYPLVFIAVSTSLSGMDERLELASASLGAGRWYTFRRVTLPIVAPGVLTGALFAFTTSWDELILSIFLSGPTVKTLPVRMWEQVQTELNPSLAVAATLVMIVTVTLILAATWLATRRKVVQP
;
A
#
# COMPACT_ATOMS: atom_id res chain seq x y z
N MET A 1 5.69 31.86 -12.20
CA MET A 1 4.92 32.76 -11.30
C MET A 1 4.58 31.98 -10.05
N ASP A 2 5.42 32.09 -9.07
CA ASP A 2 5.27 31.38 -7.77
C ASP A 2 4.30 32.20 -6.90
N ARG A 3 2.98 32.01 -7.10
CA ARG A 3 1.96 32.66 -6.27
C ARG A 3 1.93 31.91 -4.93
N ARG A 4 2.63 32.46 -3.94
CA ARG A 4 2.49 31.99 -2.56
C ARG A 4 1.00 32.02 -2.19
N PRO A 5 0.43 30.92 -1.68
CA PRO A 5 -0.99 30.87 -1.34
C PRO A 5 -1.33 31.99 -0.34
N SER A 6 -2.50 32.62 -0.52
CA SER A 6 -2.98 33.69 0.35
C SER A 6 -3.09 33.21 1.81
N LEU A 7 -2.92 34.12 2.77
CA LEU A 7 -2.98 33.79 4.21
C LEU A 7 -4.26 33.01 4.59
N PRO A 8 -5.46 33.39 4.12
CA PRO A 8 -6.68 32.60 4.38
C PRO A 8 -6.59 31.16 3.88
N LEU A 9 -6.01 30.95 2.68
CA LEU A 9 -5.87 29.61 2.12
C LEU A 9 -4.89 28.73 2.94
N ARG A 10 -3.84 29.32 3.50
CA ARG A 10 -2.92 28.63 4.42
C ARG A 10 -3.60 28.26 5.73
N ILE A 11 -4.41 29.17 6.31
CA ILE A 11 -5.16 28.90 7.53
C ILE A 11 -6.16 27.78 7.31
N VAL A 12 -6.97 27.86 6.24
CA VAL A 12 -7.94 26.82 5.90
C VAL A 12 -7.26 25.47 5.66
N GLY A 13 -6.16 25.45 4.90
CA GLY A 13 -5.39 24.22 4.68
C GLY A 13 -4.80 23.65 5.97
N GLY A 14 -4.31 24.51 6.86
CA GLY A 14 -3.80 24.10 8.16
C GLY A 14 -4.89 23.52 9.07
N VAL A 15 -6.06 24.17 9.15
CA VAL A 15 -7.21 23.69 9.93
C VAL A 15 -7.69 22.32 9.39
N ILE A 16 -7.85 22.18 8.08
CA ILE A 16 -8.23 20.90 7.47
C ILE A 16 -7.17 19.82 7.79
N GLY A 17 -5.88 20.15 7.66
CA GLY A 17 -4.81 19.21 7.99
C GLY A 17 -4.85 18.74 9.45
N VAL A 18 -5.06 19.65 10.40
CA VAL A 18 -5.20 19.31 11.82
C VAL A 18 -6.43 18.45 12.06
N LEU A 19 -7.59 18.79 11.48
CA LEU A 19 -8.83 18.02 11.63
C LEU A 19 -8.70 16.60 11.10
N LEU A 20 -7.98 16.41 9.97
CA LEU A 20 -7.74 15.08 9.39
C LEU A 20 -6.75 14.24 10.22
N LEU A 21 -5.79 14.88 10.89
CA LEU A 21 -4.83 14.19 11.74
C LEU A 21 -5.36 13.93 13.16
N LEU A 22 -6.36 14.65 13.61
CA LEU A 22 -6.86 14.59 14.98
C LEU A 22 -7.29 13.18 15.41
N PRO A 23 -8.08 12.41 14.63
CA PRO A 23 -8.43 11.03 15.00
C PRO A 23 -7.20 10.15 15.20
N THR A 24 -6.20 10.29 14.34
CA THR A 24 -4.95 9.53 14.39
C THR A 24 -4.11 9.92 15.61
N LEU A 25 -4.06 11.22 15.94
CA LEU A 25 -3.35 11.74 17.11
C LEU A 25 -3.99 11.33 18.43
N VAL A 26 -5.30 11.04 18.45
CA VAL A 26 -6.01 10.53 19.63
C VAL A 26 -5.61 9.09 19.95
N VAL A 27 -5.43 8.24 18.92
CA VAL A 27 -5.12 6.81 19.10
C VAL A 27 -3.74 6.61 19.74
N VAL A 28 -2.76 7.47 19.41
CA VAL A 28 -1.39 7.34 19.95
C VAL A 28 -1.34 7.48 21.48
N PRO A 29 -1.89 8.52 22.12
CA PRO A 29 -1.98 8.57 23.58
C PRO A 29 -2.73 7.39 24.19
N MET A 30 -3.81 6.93 23.55
CA MET A 30 -4.57 5.77 24.03
C MET A 30 -3.76 4.48 24.03
N SER A 31 -2.77 4.33 23.16
CA SER A 31 -1.87 3.17 23.16
C SER A 31 -0.94 3.09 24.37
N PHE A 32 -0.73 4.24 25.05
CA PHE A 32 0.05 4.33 26.29
C PHE A 32 -0.84 4.31 27.54
N SER A 33 -2.13 3.99 27.43
CA SER A 33 -3.00 3.82 28.60
C SER A 33 -2.57 2.60 29.40
N ASP A 34 -2.60 2.69 30.73
CA ASP A 34 -2.37 1.55 31.64
C ASP A 34 -3.70 0.96 32.18
N SER A 35 -4.84 1.58 31.84
CA SER A 35 -6.16 1.11 32.19
C SER A 35 -6.55 -0.19 31.48
N ALA A 36 -7.51 -0.92 32.03
CA ALA A 36 -8.02 -2.15 31.39
C ALA A 36 -8.91 -1.86 30.16
N PHE A 37 -9.49 -0.66 30.09
CA PHE A 37 -10.42 -0.29 29.04
C PHE A 37 -9.86 0.83 28.18
N LEU A 38 -10.30 0.83 26.91
CA LEU A 38 -9.94 1.88 25.96
C LEU A 38 -10.73 3.15 26.28
N ALA A 39 -10.08 4.18 26.82
CA ALA A 39 -10.69 5.46 27.16
C ALA A 39 -9.85 6.64 26.66
N PHE A 40 -10.50 7.77 26.38
CA PHE A 40 -9.83 9.02 26.04
C PHE A 40 -10.45 10.20 26.82
N PRO A 41 -9.61 11.03 27.47
CA PRO A 41 -8.15 10.87 27.63
C PRO A 41 -7.80 9.68 28.52
N PRO A 42 -6.57 9.08 28.36
CA PRO A 42 -6.11 8.04 29.27
C PRO A 42 -6.07 8.57 30.73
N GLU A 43 -6.58 7.78 31.67
CA GLU A 43 -6.54 8.14 33.10
C GLU A 43 -5.13 7.94 33.69
N ASP A 44 -4.48 6.82 33.26
CA ASP A 44 -3.11 6.47 33.65
C ASP A 44 -2.27 6.18 32.40
N PHE A 45 -0.97 6.49 32.45
CA PHE A 45 -0.03 6.24 31.37
C PHE A 45 0.96 5.15 31.75
N GLY A 46 1.15 4.19 30.82
CA GLY A 46 2.11 3.09 30.97
C GLY A 46 2.42 2.43 29.63
N THR A 47 3.24 1.39 29.69
CA THR A 47 3.65 0.61 28.50
C THR A 47 3.25 -0.85 28.62
N ARG A 48 2.38 -1.19 29.56
CA ARG A 48 1.92 -2.56 29.84
C ARG A 48 1.39 -3.21 28.58
N TRP A 49 0.50 -2.55 27.84
CA TRP A 49 -0.13 -3.10 26.65
C TRP A 49 0.83 -3.31 25.49
N TYR A 50 1.92 -2.56 25.42
CA TYR A 50 3.02 -2.86 24.49
C TYR A 50 3.69 -4.19 24.87
N GLY A 51 3.97 -4.42 26.16
CA GLY A 51 4.50 -5.68 26.65
C GLY A 51 3.57 -6.85 26.34
N GLU A 52 2.28 -6.71 26.62
CA GLU A 52 1.26 -7.72 26.32
C GLU A 52 1.14 -7.97 24.81
N PHE A 53 1.09 -6.93 23.97
CA PHE A 53 1.03 -7.06 22.52
C PHE A 53 2.20 -7.86 21.95
N PHE A 54 3.43 -7.52 22.36
CA PHE A 54 4.64 -8.18 21.83
C PHE A 54 4.89 -9.57 22.44
N SER A 55 4.26 -9.93 23.56
CA SER A 55 4.32 -11.26 24.14
C SER A 55 3.18 -12.19 23.70
N ASP A 56 2.14 -11.67 23.05
CA ASP A 56 1.02 -12.46 22.54
C ASP A 56 1.33 -13.01 21.14
N ASP A 57 1.43 -14.33 21.05
CA ASP A 57 1.73 -15.05 19.78
C ASP A 57 0.72 -14.77 18.68
N MET A 58 -0.54 -14.48 19.00
CA MET A 58 -1.57 -14.21 18.00
C MET A 58 -1.38 -12.82 17.37
N TRP A 59 -1.02 -11.81 18.16
CA TRP A 59 -0.69 -10.48 17.65
C TRP A 59 0.59 -10.49 16.82
N MET A 60 1.63 -11.17 17.30
CA MET A 60 2.91 -11.27 16.60
C MET A 60 2.80 -12.07 15.31
N SER A 61 2.04 -13.16 15.29
CA SER A 61 1.73 -13.92 14.09
C SER A 61 0.98 -13.05 13.06
N ALA A 62 -0.07 -12.34 13.49
CA ALA A 62 -0.85 -11.47 12.61
C ALA A 62 -0.02 -10.32 12.03
N LEU A 63 0.86 -9.72 12.83
CA LEU A 63 1.82 -8.71 12.38
C LEU A 63 2.78 -9.27 11.32
N GLY A 64 3.34 -10.44 11.59
CA GLY A 64 4.25 -11.14 10.67
C GLY A 64 3.59 -11.52 9.35
N GLU A 65 2.36 -12.06 9.40
CA GLU A 65 1.60 -12.42 8.20
C GLU A 65 1.22 -11.16 7.38
N SER A 66 0.81 -10.07 8.03
CA SER A 66 0.55 -8.80 7.33
C SER A 66 1.79 -8.28 6.58
N LEU A 67 2.96 -8.24 7.23
CA LEU A 67 4.21 -7.81 6.61
C LEU A 67 4.60 -8.69 5.42
N LYS A 68 4.49 -9.99 5.59
CA LYS A 68 4.79 -10.99 4.55
C LYS A 68 3.85 -10.84 3.36
N ILE A 69 2.53 -10.77 3.60
CA ILE A 69 1.51 -10.63 2.55
C ILE A 69 1.69 -9.29 1.83
N ALA A 70 1.84 -8.17 2.54
CA ALA A 70 2.03 -6.85 1.92
C ALA A 70 3.31 -6.79 1.07
N THR A 71 4.40 -7.38 1.55
CA THR A 71 5.67 -7.45 0.81
C THR A 71 5.52 -8.29 -0.45
N MET A 72 4.95 -9.50 -0.35
CA MET A 72 4.74 -10.39 -1.50
C MET A 72 3.78 -9.78 -2.52
N THR A 73 2.69 -9.16 -2.07
CA THR A 73 1.73 -8.41 -2.91
C THR A 73 2.43 -7.28 -3.65
N THR A 74 3.28 -6.52 -2.97
CA THR A 74 4.05 -5.42 -3.58
C THR A 74 4.96 -5.94 -4.69
N VAL A 75 5.73 -6.99 -4.41
CA VAL A 75 6.63 -7.60 -5.39
C VAL A 75 5.85 -8.12 -6.60
N LEU A 76 4.75 -8.85 -6.37
CA LEU A 76 3.93 -9.39 -7.44
C LEU A 76 3.27 -8.27 -8.27
N SER A 77 2.76 -7.23 -7.61
CA SER A 77 2.18 -6.07 -8.28
C SER A 77 3.19 -5.32 -9.15
N ILE A 78 4.45 -5.20 -8.72
CA ILE A 78 5.54 -4.61 -9.52
C ILE A 78 5.87 -5.51 -10.71
N LEU A 79 6.03 -6.82 -10.48
CA LEU A 79 6.35 -7.78 -11.53
C LEU A 79 5.30 -7.83 -12.64
N LEU A 80 4.03 -7.60 -12.31
CA LEU A 80 2.94 -7.52 -13.27
C LEU A 80 2.77 -6.10 -13.82
N GLY A 81 2.80 -5.09 -12.96
CA GLY A 81 2.46 -3.70 -13.28
C GLY A 81 3.49 -3.03 -14.21
N VAL A 82 4.79 -3.24 -13.96
CA VAL A 82 5.83 -2.62 -14.79
C VAL A 82 5.80 -3.13 -16.23
N PRO A 83 5.79 -4.45 -16.52
CA PRO A 83 5.69 -4.93 -17.89
C PRO A 83 4.38 -4.53 -18.58
N THR A 84 3.26 -4.55 -17.85
CA THR A 84 1.96 -4.14 -18.41
C THR A 84 1.95 -2.64 -18.75
N ALA A 85 2.47 -1.78 -17.88
CA ALA A 85 2.59 -0.36 -18.15
C ALA A 85 3.48 -0.09 -19.38
N MET A 86 4.60 -0.80 -19.50
CA MET A 86 5.46 -0.71 -20.69
C MET A 86 4.73 -1.17 -21.95
N ALA A 87 4.03 -2.30 -21.91
CA ALA A 87 3.26 -2.80 -23.03
C ALA A 87 2.15 -1.82 -23.46
N VAL A 88 1.44 -1.24 -22.50
CA VAL A 88 0.35 -0.30 -22.77
C VAL A 88 0.88 1.06 -23.23
N ILE A 89 1.92 1.60 -22.66
CA ILE A 89 2.42 2.95 -23.02
C ILE A 89 3.29 2.92 -24.29
N ARG A 90 4.24 1.99 -24.41
CA ARG A 90 5.21 1.88 -25.49
C ARG A 90 4.78 0.94 -26.62
N GLY A 91 3.94 -0.04 -26.32
CA GLY A 91 3.49 -1.02 -27.30
C GLY A 91 2.58 -0.42 -28.39
N ARG A 92 2.59 -1.01 -29.59
CA ARG A 92 1.71 -0.67 -30.70
C ARG A 92 0.92 -1.93 -31.09
N PHE A 93 -0.20 -2.19 -30.40
CA PHE A 93 -1.06 -3.34 -30.64
C PHE A 93 -2.54 -2.97 -30.53
N ARG A 94 -3.40 -3.75 -31.21
CA ARG A 94 -4.84 -3.63 -31.11
C ARG A 94 -5.32 -4.16 -29.75
N GLY A 95 -6.30 -3.49 -29.12
CA GLY A 95 -6.84 -3.91 -27.82
C GLY A 95 -6.15 -3.27 -26.59
N LYS A 96 -5.25 -2.30 -26.78
CA LYS A 96 -4.54 -1.57 -25.73
C LYS A 96 -5.50 -0.96 -24.69
N SER A 97 -6.59 -0.33 -25.15
CA SER A 97 -7.62 0.25 -24.27
C SER A 97 -8.39 -0.82 -23.49
N ALA A 98 -8.62 -1.99 -24.09
CA ALA A 98 -9.25 -3.11 -23.38
C ALA A 98 -8.36 -3.68 -22.27
N VAL A 99 -7.05 -3.83 -22.52
CA VAL A 99 -6.09 -4.22 -21.49
C VAL A 99 -6.07 -3.20 -20.36
N GLN A 100 -6.04 -1.90 -20.68
CA GLN A 100 -6.08 -0.85 -19.68
C GLN A 100 -7.37 -0.87 -18.87
N ALA A 101 -8.53 -1.02 -19.52
CA ALA A 101 -9.81 -1.14 -18.86
C ALA A 101 -9.87 -2.37 -17.93
N LEU A 102 -9.35 -3.52 -18.37
CA LEU A 102 -9.27 -4.73 -17.55
C LEU A 102 -8.38 -4.54 -16.32
N VAL A 103 -7.20 -3.91 -16.48
CA VAL A 103 -6.31 -3.62 -15.36
C VAL A 103 -6.96 -2.71 -14.33
N LEU A 104 -7.72 -1.71 -14.78
CA LEU A 104 -8.36 -0.74 -13.90
C LEU A 104 -9.73 -1.20 -13.36
N SER A 105 -10.30 -2.27 -13.89
CA SER A 105 -11.64 -2.73 -13.52
C SER A 105 -11.82 -3.04 -12.03
N PRO A 106 -10.83 -3.59 -11.28
CA PRO A 106 -11.01 -3.83 -9.85
C PRO A 106 -11.23 -2.56 -9.03
N MET A 107 -10.72 -1.41 -9.48
CA MET A 107 -10.90 -0.13 -8.78
C MET A 107 -12.33 0.42 -8.86
N ILE A 108 -13.12 -0.03 -9.83
CA ILE A 108 -14.50 0.41 -10.04
C ILE A 108 -15.48 -0.50 -9.28
N MET A 109 -15.05 -1.72 -8.95
CA MET A 109 -15.90 -2.68 -8.25
C MET A 109 -15.99 -2.36 -6.76
N PRO A 110 -17.19 -2.43 -6.15
CA PRO A 110 -17.30 -2.39 -4.68
C PRO A 110 -16.46 -3.53 -4.08
N LEU A 111 -15.59 -3.19 -3.12
CA LEU A 111 -14.60 -4.12 -2.58
C LEU A 111 -15.22 -5.39 -1.97
N VAL A 112 -16.39 -5.23 -1.32
CA VAL A 112 -17.14 -6.39 -0.77
C VAL A 112 -17.61 -7.34 -1.88
N VAL A 113 -18.06 -6.80 -3.03
CA VAL A 113 -18.48 -7.63 -4.17
C VAL A 113 -17.29 -8.40 -4.75
N LEU A 114 -16.13 -7.73 -4.86
CA LEU A 114 -14.88 -8.37 -5.26
C LEU A 114 -14.47 -9.48 -4.28
N ALA A 115 -14.57 -9.21 -2.96
CA ALA A 115 -14.24 -10.17 -1.92
C ALA A 115 -15.10 -11.44 -2.00
N VAL A 116 -16.41 -11.27 -2.17
CA VAL A 116 -17.35 -12.39 -2.33
C VAL A 116 -17.04 -13.17 -3.62
N GLY A 117 -16.79 -12.49 -4.73
CA GLY A 117 -16.40 -13.15 -5.98
C GLY A 117 -15.11 -13.98 -5.84
N LEU A 118 -14.08 -13.39 -5.24
CA LEU A 118 -12.81 -14.08 -4.96
C LEU A 118 -12.97 -15.23 -3.97
N PHE A 119 -13.86 -15.09 -2.98
CA PHE A 119 -14.16 -16.17 -2.03
C PHE A 119 -14.64 -17.43 -2.74
N PHE A 120 -15.60 -17.34 -3.66
CA PHE A 120 -16.07 -18.51 -4.42
C PHE A 120 -14.96 -19.13 -5.28
N VAL A 121 -14.22 -18.31 -6.03
CA VAL A 121 -13.12 -18.79 -6.87
C VAL A 121 -12.03 -19.46 -6.02
N PHE A 122 -11.63 -18.85 -4.92
CA PHE A 122 -10.56 -19.38 -4.06
C PHE A 122 -11.02 -20.56 -3.20
N SER A 123 -12.32 -20.67 -2.94
CA SER A 123 -12.90 -21.89 -2.33
C SER A 123 -12.72 -23.09 -3.26
N ASP A 124 -13.07 -22.96 -4.54
CA ASP A 124 -12.90 -24.02 -5.52
C ASP A 124 -11.42 -24.39 -5.74
N TRP A 125 -10.53 -23.40 -5.68
CA TRP A 125 -9.08 -23.61 -5.83
C TRP A 125 -8.40 -24.05 -4.52
N ARG A 126 -9.14 -24.18 -3.40
CA ARG A 126 -8.62 -24.52 -2.09
C ARG A 126 -7.52 -23.57 -1.60
N MET A 127 -7.68 -22.29 -1.90
CA MET A 127 -6.73 -21.23 -1.55
C MET A 127 -7.19 -20.37 -0.35
N LEU A 128 -8.40 -20.61 0.17
CA LEU A 128 -8.88 -19.92 1.37
C LEU A 128 -7.98 -20.23 2.58
N GLY A 129 -7.76 -19.22 3.42
CA GLY A 129 -6.92 -19.36 4.61
C GLY A 129 -5.43 -19.55 4.30
N SER A 130 -4.98 -19.31 3.08
CA SER A 130 -3.58 -19.43 2.68
C SER A 130 -2.94 -18.08 2.39
N VAL A 131 -1.63 -17.96 2.67
CA VAL A 131 -0.84 -16.78 2.32
C VAL A 131 -0.93 -16.50 0.82
N GLY A 132 -0.82 -17.53 -0.03
CA GLY A 132 -0.89 -17.39 -1.48
C GLY A 132 -2.23 -16.81 -1.96
N GLY A 133 -3.35 -17.27 -1.39
CA GLY A 133 -4.67 -16.74 -1.68
C GLY A 133 -4.79 -15.26 -1.32
N LEU A 134 -4.37 -14.88 -0.11
CA LEU A 134 -4.37 -13.48 0.33
C LEU A 134 -3.46 -12.60 -0.54
N VAL A 135 -2.25 -13.06 -0.88
CA VAL A 135 -1.34 -12.33 -1.78
C VAL A 135 -1.97 -12.09 -3.15
N LEU A 136 -2.60 -13.10 -3.73
CA LEU A 136 -3.28 -12.94 -5.03
C LEU A 136 -4.46 -11.97 -4.94
N ALA A 137 -5.30 -12.10 -3.91
CA ALA A 137 -6.44 -11.20 -3.72
C ALA A 137 -6.01 -9.74 -3.52
N HIS A 138 -5.02 -9.50 -2.65
CA HIS A 138 -4.47 -8.16 -2.44
C HIS A 138 -3.80 -7.62 -3.71
N THR A 139 -3.17 -8.50 -4.51
CA THR A 139 -2.59 -8.09 -5.79
C THR A 139 -3.65 -7.58 -6.76
N VAL A 140 -4.85 -8.14 -6.78
CA VAL A 140 -5.94 -7.67 -7.66
C VAL A 140 -6.25 -6.19 -7.43
N VAL A 141 -6.22 -5.71 -6.18
CA VAL A 141 -6.50 -4.32 -5.84
C VAL A 141 -5.26 -3.42 -5.85
N ALA A 142 -4.08 -3.97 -5.58
CA ALA A 142 -2.82 -3.22 -5.53
C ALA A 142 -2.17 -3.02 -6.92
N TYR A 143 -2.31 -4.00 -7.81
CA TYR A 143 -1.72 -3.98 -9.16
C TYR A 143 -2.11 -2.76 -10.01
N PRO A 144 -3.39 -2.31 -10.05
CA PRO A 144 -3.78 -1.11 -10.78
C PRO A 144 -3.02 0.14 -10.34
N LEU A 145 -2.71 0.27 -9.05
CA LEU A 145 -1.99 1.43 -8.50
C LEU A 145 -0.54 1.47 -9.00
N VAL A 146 0.12 0.30 -9.05
CA VAL A 146 1.46 0.19 -9.65
C VAL A 146 1.41 0.52 -11.14
N PHE A 147 0.43 -0.04 -11.86
CA PHE A 147 0.23 0.25 -13.27
C PHE A 147 0.07 1.75 -13.53
N ILE A 148 -0.77 2.47 -12.78
CA ILE A 148 -0.99 3.92 -12.94
C ILE A 148 0.29 4.68 -12.65
N ALA A 149 0.98 4.41 -11.54
CA ALA A 149 2.19 5.14 -11.15
C ALA A 149 3.32 4.98 -12.18
N VAL A 150 3.53 3.75 -12.67
CA VAL A 150 4.54 3.45 -13.68
C VAL A 150 4.14 4.02 -15.04
N SER A 151 2.87 3.91 -15.44
CA SER A 151 2.36 4.49 -16.70
C SER A 151 2.54 6.00 -16.75
N THR A 152 2.23 6.69 -15.65
CA THR A 152 2.43 8.15 -15.55
C THR A 152 3.91 8.52 -15.70
N SER A 153 4.80 7.78 -15.04
CA SER A 153 6.25 8.01 -15.15
C SER A 153 6.78 7.73 -16.56
N LEU A 154 6.31 6.66 -17.21
CA LEU A 154 6.65 6.32 -18.59
C LEU A 154 6.14 7.37 -19.59
N SER A 155 4.93 7.90 -19.39
CA SER A 155 4.37 8.94 -20.25
C SER A 155 5.13 10.27 -20.18
N GLY A 156 5.76 10.55 -19.05
CA GLY A 156 6.63 11.72 -18.86
C GLY A 156 8.05 11.56 -19.41
N MET A 157 8.44 10.36 -19.81
CA MET A 157 9.77 10.06 -20.35
C MET A 157 9.81 10.24 -21.88
N ASP A 158 10.80 10.98 -22.39
CA ASP A 158 11.01 11.12 -23.83
C ASP A 158 11.41 9.79 -24.49
N GLU A 159 10.61 9.31 -25.43
CA GLU A 159 10.87 8.08 -26.20
C GLU A 159 12.19 8.13 -26.99
N ARG A 160 12.68 9.33 -27.33
CA ARG A 160 13.94 9.51 -28.07
C ARG A 160 15.15 8.96 -27.33
N LEU A 161 15.10 8.88 -25.99
CA LEU A 161 16.17 8.28 -25.18
C LEU A 161 16.30 6.77 -25.45
N GLU A 162 15.17 6.07 -25.61
CA GLU A 162 15.17 4.65 -25.97
C GLU A 162 15.65 4.44 -27.40
N LEU A 163 15.25 5.31 -28.34
CA LEU A 163 15.69 5.28 -29.72
C LEU A 163 17.21 5.57 -29.84
N ALA A 164 17.72 6.56 -29.12
CA ALA A 164 19.16 6.86 -29.09
C ALA A 164 19.98 5.68 -28.57
N SER A 165 19.51 5.02 -27.50
CA SER A 165 20.15 3.81 -27.00
C SER A 165 20.19 2.69 -28.05
N ALA A 166 19.07 2.47 -28.76
CA ALA A 166 18.99 1.48 -29.83
C ALA A 166 19.91 1.83 -31.02
N SER A 167 20.04 3.11 -31.40
CA SER A 167 20.93 3.60 -32.46
C SER A 167 22.42 3.36 -32.15
N LEU A 168 22.77 3.31 -30.85
CA LEU A 168 24.09 2.95 -30.37
C LEU A 168 24.32 1.42 -30.29
N GLY A 169 23.38 0.63 -30.82
CA GLY A 169 23.47 -0.86 -30.83
C GLY A 169 23.02 -1.55 -29.55
N ALA A 170 22.42 -0.82 -28.60
CA ALA A 170 21.94 -1.42 -27.37
C ALA A 170 20.69 -2.29 -27.60
N GLY A 171 20.68 -3.52 -27.10
CA GLY A 171 19.53 -4.40 -27.12
C GLY A 171 18.41 -3.91 -26.18
N ARG A 172 17.18 -4.40 -26.41
CA ARG A 172 15.97 -4.00 -25.64
C ARG A 172 16.13 -4.15 -24.11
N TRP A 173 16.73 -5.24 -23.66
CA TRP A 173 16.97 -5.49 -22.22
C TRP A 173 17.98 -4.52 -21.62
N TYR A 174 19.03 -4.20 -22.36
CA TYR A 174 20.02 -3.20 -21.93
C TYR A 174 19.41 -1.82 -21.82
N THR A 175 18.65 -1.38 -22.85
CA THR A 175 17.90 -0.13 -22.85
C THR A 175 16.92 -0.05 -21.67
N PHE A 176 16.15 -1.12 -21.45
CA PHE A 176 15.24 -1.18 -20.29
C PHE A 176 15.99 -0.97 -18.98
N ARG A 177 17.05 -1.76 -18.73
CA ARG A 177 17.74 -1.76 -17.45
C ARG A 177 18.57 -0.50 -17.21
N ARG A 178 19.14 0.10 -18.26
CA ARG A 178 20.12 1.21 -18.16
C ARG A 178 19.52 2.57 -18.48
N VAL A 179 18.44 2.63 -19.22
CA VAL A 179 17.78 3.89 -19.63
C VAL A 179 16.39 4.00 -19.02
N THR A 180 15.49 3.08 -19.38
CA THR A 180 14.07 3.20 -19.01
C THR A 180 13.87 3.04 -17.50
N LEU A 181 14.34 1.94 -16.91
CA LEU A 181 14.10 1.62 -15.50
C LEU A 181 14.64 2.70 -14.53
N PRO A 182 15.87 3.24 -14.69
CA PRO A 182 16.33 4.32 -13.81
C PRO A 182 15.49 5.61 -13.90
N ILE A 183 14.98 5.95 -15.08
CA ILE A 183 14.16 7.15 -15.30
C ILE A 183 12.76 6.96 -14.69
N VAL A 184 12.16 5.76 -14.84
CA VAL A 184 10.82 5.46 -14.29
C VAL A 184 10.85 4.94 -12.85
N ALA A 185 12.04 4.75 -12.27
CA ALA A 185 12.19 4.25 -10.89
C ALA A 185 11.39 5.05 -9.85
N PRO A 186 11.24 6.38 -9.93
CA PRO A 186 10.36 7.11 -9.01
C PRO A 186 8.89 6.64 -9.12
N GLY A 187 8.41 6.35 -10.34
CA GLY A 187 7.07 5.79 -10.54
C GLY A 187 6.94 4.37 -9.98
N VAL A 188 7.97 3.53 -10.16
CA VAL A 188 8.00 2.18 -9.57
C VAL A 188 8.00 2.24 -8.05
N LEU A 189 8.79 3.14 -7.44
CA LEU A 189 8.80 3.33 -5.98
C LEU A 189 7.46 3.83 -5.45
N THR A 190 6.83 4.78 -6.14
CA THR A 190 5.49 5.26 -5.78
C THR A 190 4.45 4.14 -5.89
N GLY A 191 4.49 3.36 -6.98
CA GLY A 191 3.63 2.19 -7.15
C GLY A 191 3.85 1.13 -6.07
N ALA A 192 5.11 0.86 -5.72
CA ALA A 192 5.47 -0.05 -4.63
C ALA A 192 4.90 0.40 -3.28
N LEU A 193 5.02 1.69 -2.98
CA LEU A 193 4.48 2.27 -1.76
C LEU A 193 2.95 2.11 -1.70
N PHE A 194 2.24 2.45 -2.78
CA PHE A 194 0.79 2.26 -2.84
C PHE A 194 0.37 0.80 -2.74
N ALA A 195 1.08 -0.12 -3.41
CA ALA A 195 0.77 -1.54 -3.32
C ALA A 195 0.98 -2.08 -1.90
N PHE A 196 2.06 -1.67 -1.24
CA PHE A 196 2.33 -2.08 0.13
C PHE A 196 1.27 -1.53 1.09
N THR A 197 0.99 -0.23 1.08
CA THR A 197 0.02 0.38 2.00
C THR A 197 -1.38 -0.16 1.77
N THR A 198 -1.81 -0.33 0.53
CA THR A 198 -3.11 -0.94 0.19
C THR A 198 -3.24 -2.37 0.70
N SER A 199 -2.18 -3.16 0.66
CA SER A 199 -2.20 -4.52 1.18
C SER A 199 -2.02 -4.58 2.71
N TRP A 200 -1.29 -3.61 3.28
CA TRP A 200 -0.98 -3.53 4.71
C TRP A 200 -2.19 -3.26 5.58
N ASP A 201 -3.08 -2.37 5.14
CA ASP A 201 -4.30 -1.97 5.84
C ASP A 201 -5.58 -2.62 5.29
N GLU A 202 -5.43 -3.62 4.38
CA GLU A 202 -6.56 -4.28 3.75
C GLU A 202 -7.29 -5.20 4.74
N LEU A 203 -8.53 -4.87 5.03
CA LEU A 203 -9.39 -5.59 5.97
C LEU A 203 -10.45 -6.43 5.26
N ILE A 204 -11.11 -5.89 4.22
CA ILE A 204 -12.34 -6.49 3.66
C ILE A 204 -12.03 -7.81 2.95
N LEU A 205 -11.07 -7.83 2.02
CA LEU A 205 -10.65 -9.07 1.36
C LEU A 205 -10.13 -10.07 2.39
N SER A 206 -9.37 -9.56 3.38
CA SER A 206 -8.79 -10.39 4.43
C SER A 206 -9.85 -11.05 5.32
N ILE A 207 -10.94 -10.38 5.68
CA ILE A 207 -12.05 -10.99 6.45
C ILE A 207 -12.67 -12.18 5.69
N PHE A 208 -12.89 -12.01 4.38
CA PHE A 208 -13.53 -13.07 3.57
C PHE A 208 -12.60 -14.23 3.24
N LEU A 209 -11.29 -13.98 3.13
CA LEU A 209 -10.34 -14.96 2.58
C LEU A 209 -9.38 -15.55 3.61
N SER A 210 -9.30 -14.97 4.82
CA SER A 210 -8.49 -15.51 5.92
C SER A 210 -9.05 -16.84 6.44
N GLY A 211 -8.20 -17.57 7.14
CA GLY A 211 -8.54 -18.81 7.81
C GLY A 211 -8.11 -18.80 9.27
N PRO A 212 -8.26 -19.93 9.96
CA PRO A 212 -7.86 -20.02 11.36
C PRO A 212 -6.34 -19.87 11.58
N THR A 213 -5.53 -20.24 10.59
CA THR A 213 -4.06 -20.27 10.69
C THR A 213 -3.38 -19.03 10.11
N VAL A 214 -4.01 -18.37 9.14
CA VAL A 214 -3.45 -17.18 8.48
C VAL A 214 -4.43 -16.03 8.66
N LYS A 215 -4.06 -15.08 9.51
CA LYS A 215 -4.83 -13.85 9.77
C LYS A 215 -3.91 -12.65 9.64
N THR A 216 -4.40 -11.59 8.99
CA THR A 216 -3.70 -10.31 8.93
C THR A 216 -3.95 -9.49 10.18
N LEU A 217 -3.07 -8.52 10.44
CA LEU A 217 -3.21 -7.61 11.58
C LEU A 217 -4.55 -6.84 11.57
N PRO A 218 -5.05 -6.30 10.43
CA PRO A 218 -6.38 -5.70 10.38
C PRO A 218 -7.52 -6.66 10.75
N VAL A 219 -7.45 -7.94 10.35
CA VAL A 219 -8.45 -8.96 10.74
C VAL A 219 -8.40 -9.22 12.24
N ARG A 220 -7.19 -9.35 12.81
CA ARG A 220 -7.04 -9.53 14.27
C ARG A 220 -7.58 -8.33 15.04
N MET A 221 -7.31 -7.11 14.57
CA MET A 221 -7.87 -5.89 15.15
C MET A 221 -9.39 -5.89 15.09
N TRP A 222 -9.97 -6.30 13.97
CA TRP A 222 -11.41 -6.39 13.79
C TRP A 222 -12.06 -7.40 14.74
N GLU A 223 -11.47 -8.58 14.89
CA GLU A 223 -11.92 -9.59 15.87
C GLU A 223 -11.88 -9.05 17.31
N GLN A 224 -10.82 -8.32 17.65
CA GLN A 224 -10.68 -7.69 18.96
C GLN A 224 -11.77 -6.65 19.23
N VAL A 225 -12.10 -5.80 18.23
CA VAL A 225 -13.21 -4.83 18.34
C VAL A 225 -14.54 -5.52 18.65
N GLN A 226 -14.77 -6.72 18.11
CA GLN A 226 -16.03 -7.45 18.31
C GLN A 226 -16.10 -8.21 19.64
N THR A 227 -14.98 -8.48 20.27
CA THR A 227 -14.92 -9.26 21.50
C THR A 227 -14.70 -8.40 22.74
N GLU A 228 -13.63 -7.58 22.71
CA GLU A 228 -13.23 -6.76 23.86
C GLU A 228 -12.40 -5.55 23.40
N LEU A 229 -12.83 -4.36 23.80
CA LEU A 229 -12.10 -3.12 23.51
C LEU A 229 -11.06 -2.85 24.60
N ASN A 230 -9.85 -3.38 24.44
CA ASN A 230 -8.73 -3.09 25.31
C ASN A 230 -7.64 -2.27 24.59
N PRO A 231 -6.70 -1.64 25.32
CA PRO A 231 -5.67 -0.79 24.71
C PRO A 231 -4.68 -1.50 23.76
N SER A 232 -4.61 -2.85 23.73
CA SER A 232 -3.82 -3.58 22.71
C SER A 232 -4.25 -3.22 21.28
N LEU A 233 -5.54 -2.89 21.09
CA LEU A 233 -6.06 -2.40 19.82
C LEU A 233 -5.43 -1.06 19.42
N ALA A 234 -5.28 -0.13 20.38
CA ALA A 234 -4.61 1.16 20.14
C ALA A 234 -3.11 1.00 19.88
N VAL A 235 -2.45 0.01 20.53
CA VAL A 235 -1.06 -0.37 20.22
C VAL A 235 -0.95 -0.86 18.77
N ALA A 236 -1.81 -1.81 18.35
CA ALA A 236 -1.83 -2.32 16.97
C ALA A 236 -2.04 -1.18 15.96
N ALA A 237 -3.05 -0.31 16.18
CA ALA A 237 -3.34 0.82 15.30
C ALA A 237 -2.16 1.82 15.24
N THR A 238 -1.49 2.08 16.37
CA THR A 238 -0.29 2.93 16.43
C THR A 238 0.86 2.32 15.63
N LEU A 239 1.07 1.00 15.72
CA LEU A 239 2.09 0.31 14.92
C LEU A 239 1.79 0.37 13.42
N VAL A 240 0.54 0.12 13.02
CA VAL A 240 0.11 0.27 11.61
C VAL A 240 0.41 1.67 11.10
N MET A 241 0.08 2.69 11.88
CA MET A 241 0.33 4.09 11.54
C MET A 241 1.84 4.38 11.43
N ILE A 242 2.66 3.94 12.39
CA ILE A 242 4.11 4.16 12.40
C ILE A 242 4.74 3.55 11.13
N VAL A 243 4.38 2.32 10.79
CA VAL A 243 4.89 1.66 9.57
C VAL A 243 4.50 2.46 8.34
N THR A 244 3.22 2.82 8.19
CA THR A 244 2.71 3.59 7.05
C THR A 244 3.40 4.95 6.92
N VAL A 245 3.47 5.73 8.01
CA VAL A 245 4.12 7.05 8.02
C VAL A 245 5.60 6.94 7.69
N THR A 246 6.30 5.97 8.28
CA THR A 246 7.73 5.74 8.03
C THR A 246 7.99 5.42 6.56
N LEU A 247 7.16 4.58 5.94
CA LEU A 247 7.28 4.25 4.53
C LEU A 247 7.02 5.46 3.61
N ILE A 248 6.00 6.27 3.92
CA ILE A 248 5.71 7.49 3.17
C ILE A 248 6.87 8.49 3.28
N LEU A 249 7.39 8.71 4.49
CA LEU A 249 8.53 9.61 4.71
C LEU A 249 9.80 9.10 4.02
N ALA A 250 10.09 7.81 4.10
CA ALA A 250 11.22 7.21 3.41
C ALA A 250 11.10 7.34 1.88
N ALA A 251 9.92 7.09 1.32
CA ALA A 251 9.67 7.21 -0.11
C ALA A 251 9.79 8.66 -0.60
N THR A 252 9.23 9.63 0.13
CA THR A 252 9.34 11.07 -0.20
C THR A 252 10.79 11.55 -0.11
N TRP A 253 11.53 11.14 0.90
CA TRP A 253 12.94 11.49 1.05
C TRP A 253 13.81 10.90 -0.08
N LEU A 254 13.59 9.64 -0.47
CA LEU A 254 14.27 9.03 -1.62
C LEU A 254 13.94 9.73 -2.93
N ALA A 255 12.68 10.15 -3.12
CA ALA A 255 12.25 10.88 -4.31
C ALA A 255 12.88 12.26 -4.41
N THR A 256 13.00 12.99 -3.29
CA THR A 256 13.61 14.34 -3.26
C THR A 256 15.12 14.30 -3.51
N ARG A 257 15.83 13.32 -2.95
CA ARG A 257 17.29 13.18 -3.19
C ARG A 257 17.63 12.96 -4.67
N ARG A 258 16.78 12.26 -5.43
CA ARG A 258 17.00 12.00 -6.85
C ARG A 258 16.78 13.22 -7.74
N LYS A 259 15.93 14.19 -7.35
CA LYS A 259 15.71 15.44 -8.09
C LYS A 259 16.93 16.39 -8.06
N VAL A 260 17.78 16.28 -7.04
CA VAL A 260 18.98 17.13 -6.87
C VAL A 260 20.14 16.69 -7.78
N VAL A 261 20.07 15.51 -8.38
CA VAL A 261 21.15 14.94 -9.22
C VAL A 261 20.88 15.07 -10.72
N GLN A 262 19.75 15.69 -11.13
CA GLN A 262 19.52 16.03 -12.54
C GLN A 262 19.95 17.49 -12.76
N PRO A 263 21.01 17.72 -13.59
CA PRO A 263 21.44 19.06 -13.99
C PRO A 263 20.41 19.74 -14.90
#